data_886f44b70d440239568a2bf0561b7e7a
#
_entry.id   886f44b70d440239568a2bf0561b7e7a
#
_cell.length_a   1.000
_cell.length_b   1.000
_cell.length_c   1.000
_cell.angle_alpha   90.00
_cell.angle_beta   90.00
_cell.angle_gamma   90.00
#
_symmetry.space_group_name_H-M   'P 1'
#
loop_
_entity.id
_entity.type
_entity.pdbx_description
1 polymer ?
#
loop_
_entity_poly.entity_id
_entity_poly.type
_entity_poly.pdbx_seq_one_letter_code
_entity_poly.pdbx_strand_id
1 'polypeptide(L)'
;FSCEGCGVCSFVCPEGAIRMEENIAGEWFVSDTKYGPFVHARLGTAQENSGKLVARIRQAAKELAEKLSLDYVIVDGPPGIGCPVIASLSGIDLALVVTEPTLSGLHDAERAIQVARHFNTPVKLVINKYDLNPEVTAKIEEACSNWRVPVIGKIAFDKAVVDSMVKGVPIIEHVHGAVREELEAIWDWLRNGDS
;
A
#
# COMPACT_ATOMS: atom_id res chain seq x y z
N PHE A 1 -7.58 14.22 18.66
CA PHE A 1 -6.12 13.99 18.62
C PHE A 1 -5.88 12.49 18.70
N SER A 2 -5.26 11.94 17.67
CA SER A 2 -4.89 10.53 17.59
C SER A 2 -3.68 10.25 18.47
N CYS A 3 -3.79 9.30 19.40
CA CYS A 3 -2.68 8.92 20.28
C CYS A 3 -2.00 7.66 19.76
N GLU A 4 -0.73 7.75 19.35
CA GLU A 4 0.09 6.60 18.90
C GLU A 4 0.61 5.73 20.06
N GLY A 5 0.31 6.09 21.32
CA GLY A 5 0.76 5.35 22.50
C GLY A 5 2.29 5.32 22.67
N CYS A 6 3.01 6.30 22.13
CA CYS A 6 4.48 6.34 22.20
C CYS A 6 5.05 6.70 23.58
N GLY A 7 4.22 7.24 24.49
CA GLY A 7 4.61 7.58 25.86
C GLY A 7 5.42 8.85 26.02
N VAL A 8 5.82 9.54 24.94
CA VAL A 8 6.67 10.75 25.02
C VAL A 8 6.04 11.84 25.88
N CYS A 9 4.74 12.09 25.70
CA CYS A 9 4.03 13.10 26.51
C CYS A 9 4.04 12.80 28.02
N SER A 10 3.93 11.52 28.40
CA SER A 10 4.04 11.10 29.81
C SER A 10 5.47 11.27 30.33
N PHE A 11 6.47 10.99 29.49
CA PHE A 11 7.88 11.08 29.85
C PHE A 11 8.33 12.56 30.08
N VAL A 12 7.85 13.49 29.24
CA VAL A 12 8.27 14.90 29.29
C VAL A 12 7.39 15.78 30.18
N CYS A 13 6.30 15.24 30.73
CA CYS A 13 5.38 16.02 31.56
C CYS A 13 6.02 16.37 32.94
N PRO A 14 6.33 17.64 33.24
CA PRO A 14 6.99 18.01 34.47
C PRO A 14 6.13 17.76 35.71
N GLU A 15 4.81 17.81 35.57
CA GLU A 15 3.84 17.62 36.66
C GLU A 15 3.44 16.15 36.85
N GLY A 16 3.92 15.21 36.00
CA GLY A 16 3.51 13.81 36.05
C GLY A 16 1.99 13.60 35.86
N ALA A 17 1.31 14.54 35.18
CA ALA A 17 -0.14 14.57 35.07
C ALA A 17 -0.70 13.64 33.98
N ILE A 18 0.17 12.97 33.21
CA ILE A 18 -0.22 12.11 32.10
C ILE A 18 -0.02 10.65 32.47
N ARG A 19 -1.11 9.90 32.50
CA ARG A 19 -1.11 8.48 32.77
C ARG A 19 -1.35 7.73 31.44
N MET A 20 -0.54 6.71 31.17
CA MET A 20 -0.76 5.79 30.06
C MET A 20 -1.66 4.65 30.52
N GLU A 21 -2.71 4.39 29.77
CA GLU A 21 -3.62 3.26 29.99
C GLU A 21 -3.66 2.38 28.75
N GLU A 22 -3.75 1.08 28.95
CA GLU A 22 -3.92 0.15 27.83
C GLU A 22 -5.32 0.31 27.22
N ASN A 23 -5.36 0.39 25.89
CA ASN A 23 -6.60 0.45 25.14
C ASN A 23 -6.55 -0.56 23.99
N ILE A 24 -7.62 -1.33 23.84
CA ILE A 24 -7.78 -2.25 22.70
C ILE A 24 -8.28 -1.41 21.51
N ALA A 25 -7.36 -1.00 20.64
CA ALA A 25 -7.67 -0.21 19.46
C ALA A 25 -8.23 -1.03 18.31
N GLY A 26 -8.07 -2.35 18.30
CA GLY A 26 -8.55 -3.24 17.26
C GLY A 26 -8.11 -4.68 17.46
N GLU A 27 -8.51 -5.52 16.54
CA GLU A 27 -8.16 -6.94 16.49
C GLU A 27 -7.47 -7.24 15.17
N TRP A 28 -6.57 -8.21 15.15
CA TRP A 28 -5.97 -8.71 13.93
C TRP A 28 -6.19 -10.21 13.76
N PHE A 29 -6.22 -10.66 12.52
CA PHE A 29 -6.66 -12.01 12.16
C PHE A 29 -5.72 -12.62 11.13
N VAL A 30 -5.64 -13.93 11.12
CA VAL A 30 -5.11 -14.73 10.01
C VAL A 30 -6.28 -15.54 9.46
N SER A 31 -6.60 -15.34 8.20
CA SER A 31 -7.69 -16.03 7.50
C SER A 31 -7.14 -16.84 6.34
N ASP A 32 -7.68 -18.02 6.13
CA ASP A 32 -7.38 -18.81 4.95
C ASP A 32 -8.29 -18.38 3.80
N THR A 33 -7.69 -18.18 2.63
CA THR A 33 -8.43 -17.85 1.40
C THR A 33 -8.03 -18.82 0.28
N LYS A 34 -8.82 -18.85 -0.79
CA LYS A 34 -8.48 -19.65 -1.99
C LYS A 34 -7.20 -19.21 -2.69
N TYR A 35 -6.66 -18.03 -2.35
CA TYR A 35 -5.41 -17.49 -2.90
C TYR A 35 -4.21 -17.64 -1.96
N GLY A 36 -4.43 -18.13 -0.76
CA GLY A 36 -3.43 -18.23 0.28
C GLY A 36 -3.84 -17.54 1.57
N PRO A 37 -2.96 -17.50 2.57
CA PRO A 37 -3.25 -16.88 3.85
C PRO A 37 -3.39 -15.35 3.70
N PHE A 38 -4.31 -14.78 4.47
CA PHE A 38 -4.59 -13.36 4.51
C PHE A 38 -4.48 -12.84 5.95
N VAL A 39 -3.48 -12.00 6.20
CA VAL A 39 -3.28 -11.36 7.50
C VAL A 39 -3.87 -9.96 7.45
N HIS A 40 -4.83 -9.69 8.29
CA HIS A 40 -5.56 -8.42 8.28
C HIS A 40 -5.94 -7.96 9.69
N ALA A 41 -6.33 -6.69 9.81
CA ALA A 41 -6.81 -6.12 11.06
C ALA A 41 -8.15 -5.41 10.86
N ARG A 42 -8.91 -5.31 11.94
CA ARG A 42 -10.12 -4.52 12.04
C ARG A 42 -9.97 -3.57 13.22
N LEU A 43 -10.00 -2.29 12.93
CA LEU A 43 -9.98 -1.24 13.95
C LEU A 43 -11.34 -1.13 14.64
N GLY A 44 -11.31 -0.76 15.91
CA GLY A 44 -12.50 -0.38 16.66
C GLY A 44 -13.12 0.92 16.13
N THR A 45 -14.35 1.22 16.56
CA THR A 45 -15.04 2.45 16.16
C THR A 45 -14.23 3.68 16.61
N ALA A 46 -14.03 4.63 15.70
CA ALA A 46 -13.25 5.86 15.89
C ALA A 46 -11.78 5.65 16.28
N GLN A 47 -11.21 4.47 16.00
CA GLN A 47 -9.78 4.22 16.14
C GLN A 47 -9.08 4.49 14.80
N GLU A 48 -7.93 5.14 14.86
CA GLU A 48 -7.09 5.36 13.69
C GLU A 48 -6.06 4.22 13.53
N ASN A 49 -5.65 4.01 12.28
CA ASN A 49 -4.61 3.05 11.97
C ASN A 49 -3.27 3.52 12.55
N SER A 50 -2.65 2.71 13.39
CA SER A 50 -1.35 3.03 13.97
C SER A 50 -0.22 2.29 13.25
N GLY A 51 0.96 2.90 13.20
CA GLY A 51 2.15 2.25 12.67
C GLY A 51 2.50 0.95 13.41
N LYS A 52 2.19 0.86 14.71
CA LYS A 52 2.40 -0.35 15.52
C LYS A 52 1.55 -1.53 15.03
N LEU A 53 0.28 -1.28 14.71
CA LEU A 53 -0.62 -2.32 14.18
C LEU A 53 -0.13 -2.81 12.82
N VAL A 54 0.21 -1.89 11.91
CA VAL A 54 0.77 -2.22 10.59
C VAL A 54 2.05 -3.05 10.73
N ALA A 55 2.97 -2.64 11.59
CA ALA A 55 4.19 -3.40 11.86
C ALA A 55 3.89 -4.81 12.38
N ARG A 56 2.91 -4.96 13.28
CA ARG A 56 2.52 -6.27 13.84
C ARG A 56 1.94 -7.21 12.80
N ILE A 57 0.99 -6.76 11.98
CA ILE A 57 0.38 -7.60 10.94
C ILE A 57 1.38 -7.97 9.86
N ARG A 58 2.29 -7.07 9.49
CA ARG A 58 3.38 -7.35 8.55
C ARG A 58 4.35 -8.39 9.09
N GLN A 59 4.72 -8.28 10.35
CA GLN A 59 5.58 -9.27 11.01
C GLN A 59 4.92 -10.66 11.00
N ALA A 60 3.63 -10.73 11.35
CA ALA A 60 2.87 -11.98 11.32
C ALA A 60 2.77 -12.56 9.89
N ALA A 61 2.57 -11.70 8.88
CA ALA A 61 2.55 -12.13 7.48
C ALA A 61 3.90 -12.69 7.03
N LYS A 62 5.02 -12.05 7.42
CA LYS A 62 6.37 -12.51 7.12
C LYS A 62 6.66 -13.89 7.77
N GLU A 63 6.39 -14.03 9.06
CA GLU A 63 6.57 -15.29 9.80
C GLU A 63 5.75 -16.43 9.17
N LEU A 64 4.52 -16.13 8.72
CA LEU A 64 3.65 -17.10 8.06
C LEU A 64 4.17 -17.48 6.67
N ALA A 65 4.65 -16.51 5.89
CA ALA A 65 5.25 -16.74 4.58
C ALA A 65 6.50 -17.62 4.68
N GLU A 66 7.38 -17.35 5.64
CA GLU A 66 8.57 -18.16 5.91
C GLU A 66 8.19 -19.61 6.30
N LYS A 67 7.21 -19.76 7.20
CA LYS A 67 6.73 -21.08 7.64
C LYS A 67 6.11 -21.91 6.51
N LEU A 68 5.41 -21.26 5.59
CA LEU A 68 4.72 -21.91 4.47
C LEU A 68 5.56 -21.92 3.17
N SER A 69 6.78 -21.37 3.20
CA SER A 69 7.66 -21.24 2.04
C SER A 69 6.98 -20.53 0.86
N LEU A 70 6.32 -19.41 1.14
CA LEU A 70 5.66 -18.58 0.13
C LEU A 70 6.67 -17.63 -0.51
N ASP A 71 6.55 -17.44 -1.83
CA ASP A 71 7.48 -16.62 -2.60
C ASP A 71 7.29 -15.11 -2.39
N TYR A 72 6.07 -14.68 -2.05
CA TYR A 72 5.72 -13.25 -1.97
C TYR A 72 4.89 -12.94 -0.72
N VAL A 73 5.12 -11.74 -0.18
CA VAL A 73 4.23 -11.07 0.77
C VAL A 73 3.79 -9.75 0.15
N ILE A 74 2.52 -9.61 -0.16
CA ILE A 74 1.95 -8.39 -0.71
C ILE A 74 1.30 -7.60 0.41
N VAL A 75 1.72 -6.36 0.58
CA VAL A 75 1.20 -5.44 1.62
C VAL A 75 0.36 -4.37 0.94
N ASP A 76 -0.93 -4.30 1.27
CA ASP A 76 -1.80 -3.20 0.88
C ASP A 76 -1.51 -2.00 1.80
N GLY A 77 -0.79 -1.03 1.26
CA GLY A 77 -0.32 0.15 2.00
C GLY A 77 -1.39 1.25 2.06
N PRO A 78 -1.53 1.95 3.20
CA PRO A 78 -2.44 3.08 3.30
C PRO A 78 -1.94 4.28 2.48
N PRO A 79 -2.82 5.20 2.09
CA PRO A 79 -2.43 6.45 1.44
C PRO A 79 -1.70 7.40 2.41
N GLY A 80 -0.99 8.38 1.85
CA GLY A 80 -0.31 9.43 2.62
C GLY A 80 1.15 9.15 2.93
N ILE A 81 1.66 9.74 4.02
CA ILE A 81 3.07 9.66 4.45
C ILE A 81 3.23 9.49 5.96
N GLY A 82 2.16 9.22 6.68
CA GLY A 82 2.16 9.05 8.14
C GLY A 82 2.81 7.74 8.63
N CYS A 83 2.79 7.54 9.95
CA CYS A 83 3.37 6.35 10.59
C CYS A 83 2.91 5.01 9.99
N PRO A 84 1.64 4.82 9.58
CA PRO A 84 1.23 3.57 8.93
C PRO A 84 1.93 3.33 7.59
N VAL A 85 2.14 4.38 6.77
CA VAL A 85 2.87 4.28 5.49
C VAL A 85 4.34 3.94 5.74
N ILE A 86 4.97 4.63 6.68
CA ILE A 86 6.34 4.34 7.12
C ILE A 86 6.47 2.88 7.56
N ALA A 87 5.54 2.41 8.39
CA ALA A 87 5.52 1.02 8.84
C ALA A 87 5.26 0.03 7.69
N SER A 88 4.52 0.41 6.65
CA SER A 88 4.29 -0.42 5.47
C SER A 88 5.54 -0.52 4.58
N LEU A 89 6.32 0.55 4.48
CA LEU A 89 7.52 0.62 3.62
C LEU A 89 8.80 0.11 4.28
N SER A 90 8.85 0.04 5.60
CA SER A 90 10.05 -0.37 6.32
C SER A 90 10.44 -1.82 6.06
N GLY A 91 11.57 -2.06 5.40
CA GLY A 91 12.12 -3.41 5.17
C GLY A 91 11.32 -4.25 4.17
N ILE A 92 10.74 -3.62 3.15
CA ILE A 92 10.20 -4.30 1.96
C ILE A 92 11.24 -4.26 0.83
N ASP A 93 11.14 -5.19 -0.09
CA ASP A 93 12.06 -5.32 -1.22
C ASP A 93 11.70 -4.38 -2.37
N LEU A 94 10.41 -4.05 -2.53
CA LEU A 94 9.89 -3.20 -3.61
C LEU A 94 8.64 -2.46 -3.18
N ALA A 95 8.57 -1.17 -3.48
CA ALA A 95 7.36 -0.35 -3.37
C ALA A 95 6.73 -0.14 -4.76
N LEU A 96 5.49 -0.58 -4.92
CA LEU A 96 4.68 -0.28 -6.10
C LEU A 96 3.75 0.89 -5.79
N VAL A 97 4.05 2.07 -6.34
CA VAL A 97 3.20 3.25 -6.20
C VAL A 97 2.12 3.22 -7.28
N VAL A 98 0.87 3.23 -6.88
CA VAL A 98 -0.27 3.30 -7.81
C VAL A 98 -0.89 4.68 -7.70
N THR A 99 -0.96 5.40 -8.82
CA THR A 99 -1.53 6.76 -8.86
C THR A 99 -2.58 6.90 -9.96
N GLU A 100 -3.40 7.94 -9.88
CA GLU A 100 -4.37 8.31 -10.91
C GLU A 100 -3.97 9.64 -11.59
N PRO A 101 -4.43 9.93 -12.82
CA PRO A 101 -4.03 11.10 -13.58
C PRO A 101 -4.75 12.36 -13.07
N THR A 102 -4.43 12.76 -11.85
CA THR A 102 -4.87 13.99 -11.18
C THR A 102 -3.65 14.75 -10.65
N LEU A 103 -3.76 16.06 -10.45
CA LEU A 103 -2.68 16.85 -9.86
C LEU A 103 -2.38 16.42 -8.42
N SER A 104 -3.41 16.05 -7.65
CA SER A 104 -3.22 15.49 -6.32
C SER A 104 -2.51 14.13 -6.38
N GLY A 105 -2.90 13.24 -7.32
CA GLY A 105 -2.26 11.95 -7.53
C GLY A 105 -0.77 12.06 -7.86
N LEU A 106 -0.39 13.01 -8.72
CA LEU A 106 1.01 13.31 -9.04
C LEU A 106 1.79 13.76 -7.78
N HIS A 107 1.23 14.67 -7.00
CA HIS A 107 1.85 15.17 -5.78
C HIS A 107 1.99 14.10 -4.70
N ASP A 108 0.95 13.28 -4.51
CA ASP A 108 0.97 12.19 -3.52
C ASP A 108 1.92 11.07 -3.93
N ALA A 109 2.02 10.76 -5.22
CA ALA A 109 3.02 9.83 -5.75
C ALA A 109 4.44 10.31 -5.48
N GLU A 110 4.75 11.60 -5.72
CA GLU A 110 6.05 12.19 -5.40
C GLU A 110 6.40 11.99 -3.92
N ARG A 111 5.48 12.30 -3.02
CA ARG A 111 5.69 12.15 -1.57
C ARG A 111 5.91 10.71 -1.17
N ALA A 112 5.13 9.76 -1.71
CA ALA A 112 5.29 8.33 -1.45
C ALA A 112 6.66 7.83 -1.93
N ILE A 113 7.09 8.24 -3.12
CA ILE A 113 8.41 7.92 -3.68
C ILE A 113 9.53 8.45 -2.77
N GLN A 114 9.42 9.70 -2.28
CA GLN A 114 10.41 10.29 -1.39
C GLN A 114 10.53 9.50 -0.07
N VAL A 115 9.39 9.08 0.51
CA VAL A 115 9.38 8.25 1.73
C VAL A 115 10.03 6.90 1.46
N ALA A 116 9.69 6.21 0.36
CA ALA A 116 10.28 4.91 0.03
C ALA A 116 11.82 5.02 -0.16
N ARG A 117 12.28 6.08 -0.81
CA ARG A 117 13.72 6.37 -0.99
C ARG A 117 14.45 6.62 0.33
N HIS A 118 13.80 7.26 1.28
CA HIS A 118 14.37 7.44 2.61
C HIS A 118 14.73 6.10 3.27
N PHE A 119 13.98 5.04 2.95
CA PHE A 119 14.25 3.67 3.39
C PHE A 119 15.11 2.85 2.43
N ASN A 120 15.69 3.48 1.39
CA ASN A 120 16.43 2.82 0.32
C ASN A 120 15.61 1.72 -0.39
N THR A 121 14.30 1.83 -0.41
CA THR A 121 13.40 0.88 -1.06
C THR A 121 13.30 1.22 -2.55
N PRO A 122 13.56 0.28 -3.46
CA PRO A 122 13.28 0.43 -4.89
C PRO A 122 11.80 0.77 -5.12
N VAL A 123 11.54 1.67 -6.09
CA VAL A 123 10.18 2.12 -6.39
C VAL A 123 9.88 1.90 -7.86
N LYS A 124 8.68 1.40 -8.13
CA LYS A 124 8.06 1.34 -9.45
C LYS A 124 6.70 2.02 -9.38
N LEU A 125 6.16 2.44 -10.53
CA LEU A 125 4.90 3.16 -10.57
C LEU A 125 3.95 2.55 -11.60
N VAL A 126 2.66 2.54 -11.26
CA VAL A 126 1.54 2.20 -12.15
C VAL A 126 0.59 3.39 -12.21
N ILE A 127 0.13 3.76 -13.40
CA ILE A 127 -0.88 4.81 -13.60
C ILE A 127 -2.22 4.12 -13.82
N ASN A 128 -3.08 4.19 -12.82
CA ASN A 128 -4.45 3.68 -12.91
C ASN A 128 -5.37 4.71 -13.56
N LYS A 129 -6.32 4.24 -14.40
CA LYS A 129 -7.27 5.09 -15.14
C LYS A 129 -6.58 6.14 -16.01
N TYR A 130 -5.46 5.76 -16.64
CA TYR A 130 -4.58 6.69 -17.36
C TYR A 130 -5.29 7.45 -18.49
N ASP A 131 -6.33 6.89 -19.05
CA ASP A 131 -7.13 7.39 -20.17
C ASP A 131 -8.12 8.50 -19.78
N LEU A 132 -8.41 8.68 -18.48
CA LEU A 132 -9.33 9.72 -18.02
C LEU A 132 -8.75 11.14 -18.16
N ASN A 133 -7.43 11.30 -18.11
CA ASN A 133 -6.77 12.58 -18.30
C ASN A 133 -5.38 12.40 -18.93
N PRO A 134 -5.31 12.31 -20.28
CA PRO A 134 -4.04 12.09 -20.99
C PRO A 134 -2.98 13.17 -20.75
N GLU A 135 -3.40 14.43 -20.53
CA GLU A 135 -2.47 15.52 -20.25
C GLU A 135 -1.75 15.34 -18.91
N VAL A 136 -2.49 14.98 -17.87
CA VAL A 136 -1.89 14.73 -16.54
C VAL A 136 -1.13 13.41 -16.54
N THR A 137 -1.59 12.40 -17.29
CA THR A 137 -0.83 11.16 -17.49
C THR A 137 0.56 11.45 -18.05
N ALA A 138 0.67 12.27 -19.10
CA ALA A 138 1.95 12.66 -19.66
C ALA A 138 2.84 13.41 -18.64
N LYS A 139 2.25 14.30 -17.81
CA LYS A 139 2.98 14.97 -16.73
C LYS A 139 3.52 13.99 -15.67
N ILE A 140 2.75 12.96 -15.34
CA ILE A 140 3.21 11.89 -14.42
C ILE A 140 4.38 11.13 -15.04
N GLU A 141 4.29 10.74 -16.32
CA GLU A 141 5.36 10.02 -17.02
C GLU A 141 6.65 10.85 -17.10
N GLU A 142 6.54 12.15 -17.40
CA GLU A 142 7.67 13.08 -17.40
C GLU A 142 8.30 13.21 -16.00
N ALA A 143 7.48 13.39 -14.97
CA ALA A 143 7.94 13.45 -13.59
C ALA A 143 8.65 12.16 -13.17
N CYS A 144 8.09 10.99 -13.50
CA CYS A 144 8.69 9.70 -13.23
C CYS A 144 10.06 9.54 -13.92
N SER A 145 10.20 10.00 -15.16
CA SER A 145 11.47 10.04 -15.87
C SER A 145 12.51 10.89 -15.11
N ASN A 146 12.13 12.10 -14.69
CA ASN A 146 12.99 12.99 -13.91
C ASN A 146 13.37 12.39 -12.55
N TRP A 147 12.45 11.68 -11.93
CA TRP A 147 12.70 10.97 -10.68
C TRP A 147 13.45 9.65 -10.87
N ARG A 148 13.66 9.18 -12.11
CA ARG A 148 14.23 7.85 -12.41
C ARG A 148 13.44 6.73 -11.73
N VAL A 149 12.11 6.81 -11.82
CA VAL A 149 11.18 5.77 -11.34
C VAL A 149 10.50 5.17 -12.56
N PRO A 150 10.70 3.90 -12.87
CA PRO A 150 10.03 3.26 -14.00
C PRO A 150 8.52 3.22 -13.83
N VAL A 151 7.79 3.59 -14.87
CA VAL A 151 6.36 3.31 -15.03
C VAL A 151 6.24 1.93 -15.66
N ILE A 152 5.76 0.94 -14.89
CA ILE A 152 5.72 -0.47 -15.32
C ILE A 152 4.37 -0.91 -15.86
N GLY A 153 3.35 -0.06 -15.77
CA GLY A 153 2.02 -0.34 -16.33
C GLY A 153 1.11 0.86 -16.31
N LYS A 154 0.13 0.84 -17.21
CA LYS A 154 -0.95 1.83 -17.30
C LYS A 154 -2.27 1.09 -17.47
N ILE A 155 -3.17 1.23 -16.51
CA ILE A 155 -4.46 0.55 -16.50
C ILE A 155 -5.54 1.54 -16.95
N ALA A 156 -6.28 1.20 -18.01
CA ALA A 156 -7.40 2.01 -18.48
C ALA A 156 -8.59 1.95 -17.50
N PHE A 157 -9.44 2.98 -17.55
CA PHE A 157 -10.70 2.96 -16.80
C PHE A 157 -11.65 1.92 -17.43
N ASP A 158 -12.14 1.00 -16.61
CA ASP A 158 -13.15 0.02 -17.04
C ASP A 158 -14.24 -0.13 -15.98
N LYS A 159 -15.49 -0.03 -16.40
CA LYS A 159 -16.65 -0.26 -15.54
C LYS A 159 -16.69 -1.66 -14.94
N ALA A 160 -16.16 -2.65 -15.63
CA ALA A 160 -16.11 -4.02 -15.14
C ALA A 160 -15.29 -4.15 -13.84
N VAL A 161 -14.35 -3.22 -13.57
CA VAL A 161 -13.67 -3.12 -12.28
C VAL A 161 -14.67 -2.83 -11.16
N VAL A 162 -15.56 -1.85 -11.37
CA VAL A 162 -16.60 -1.49 -10.39
C VAL A 162 -17.58 -2.64 -10.21
N ASP A 163 -17.98 -3.29 -11.29
CA ASP A 163 -18.89 -4.43 -11.26
C ASP A 163 -18.29 -5.62 -10.48
N SER A 164 -16.97 -5.86 -10.58
CA SER A 164 -16.27 -6.89 -9.81
C SER A 164 -16.30 -6.59 -8.31
N MET A 165 -16.07 -5.32 -7.94
CA MET A 165 -16.13 -4.86 -6.55
C MET A 165 -17.53 -5.03 -5.95
N VAL A 166 -18.57 -4.65 -6.69
CA VAL A 166 -19.97 -4.82 -6.25
C VAL A 166 -20.33 -6.30 -6.06
N LYS A 167 -19.79 -7.18 -6.90
CA LYS A 167 -19.98 -8.62 -6.79
C LYS A 167 -19.12 -9.29 -5.72
N GLY A 168 -18.16 -8.56 -5.14
CA GLY A 168 -17.22 -9.10 -4.16
C GLY A 168 -16.29 -10.17 -4.74
N VAL A 169 -15.96 -10.08 -6.03
CA VAL A 169 -15.02 -11.01 -6.71
C VAL A 169 -13.78 -10.25 -7.17
N PRO A 170 -12.59 -10.86 -7.13
CA PRO A 170 -11.39 -10.24 -7.64
C PRO A 170 -11.51 -9.90 -9.13
N ILE A 171 -10.96 -8.75 -9.51
CA ILE A 171 -11.02 -8.25 -10.89
C ILE A 171 -10.48 -9.28 -11.89
N ILE A 172 -9.40 -9.97 -11.57
CA ILE A 172 -8.75 -10.95 -12.43
C ILE A 172 -9.65 -12.15 -12.79
N GLU A 173 -10.66 -12.43 -11.96
CA GLU A 173 -11.64 -13.49 -12.22
C GLU A 173 -12.87 -13.00 -12.98
N HIS A 174 -13.11 -11.68 -12.95
CA HIS A 174 -14.33 -11.10 -13.50
C HIS A 174 -14.10 -10.39 -14.82
N VAL A 175 -12.95 -9.76 -15.01
CA VAL A 175 -12.64 -8.94 -16.18
C VAL A 175 -11.83 -9.75 -17.20
N HIS A 176 -12.18 -9.57 -18.47
CA HIS A 176 -11.46 -10.12 -19.64
C HIS A 176 -11.02 -8.96 -20.53
N GLY A 177 -9.96 -9.17 -21.35
CA GLY A 177 -9.44 -8.16 -22.26
C GLY A 177 -8.40 -7.24 -21.62
N ALA A 178 -8.32 -5.99 -22.09
CA ALA A 178 -7.18 -5.08 -21.87
C ALA A 178 -6.79 -4.89 -20.41
N VAL A 179 -7.75 -4.68 -19.52
CA VAL A 179 -7.44 -4.46 -18.09
C VAL A 179 -6.81 -5.69 -17.44
N ARG A 180 -7.30 -6.90 -17.81
CA ARG A 180 -6.70 -8.14 -17.32
C ARG A 180 -5.30 -8.33 -17.87
N GLU A 181 -5.10 -8.11 -19.16
CA GLU A 181 -3.80 -8.21 -19.83
C GLU A 181 -2.77 -7.25 -19.21
N GLU A 182 -3.16 -6.01 -18.92
CA GLU A 182 -2.33 -5.02 -18.23
C GLU A 182 -1.94 -5.48 -16.81
N LEU A 183 -2.89 -6.02 -16.04
CA LEU A 183 -2.60 -6.55 -14.70
C LEU A 183 -1.66 -7.75 -14.75
N GLU A 184 -1.85 -8.66 -15.70
CA GLU A 184 -0.98 -9.81 -15.92
C GLU A 184 0.43 -9.35 -16.34
N ALA A 185 0.55 -8.36 -17.22
CA ALA A 185 1.82 -7.79 -17.65
C ALA A 185 2.57 -7.12 -16.48
N ILE A 186 1.86 -6.35 -15.63
CA ILE A 186 2.44 -5.76 -14.41
C ILE A 186 2.96 -6.86 -13.49
N TRP A 187 2.18 -7.93 -13.29
CA TRP A 187 2.58 -9.05 -12.45
C TRP A 187 3.79 -9.79 -13.01
N ASP A 188 3.82 -10.04 -14.31
CA ASP A 188 4.95 -10.69 -14.97
C ASP A 188 6.22 -9.86 -14.86
N TRP A 189 6.09 -8.54 -14.98
CA TRP A 189 7.19 -7.63 -14.75
C TRP A 189 7.72 -7.71 -13.30
N LEU A 190 6.81 -7.73 -12.31
CA LEU A 190 7.19 -7.84 -10.89
C LEU A 190 7.89 -9.16 -10.56
N ARG A 191 7.51 -10.25 -11.24
CA ARG A 191 8.13 -11.58 -11.05
C ARG A 191 9.51 -11.71 -11.67
N ASN A 192 9.69 -11.14 -12.86
CA ASN A 192 10.90 -11.38 -13.67
C ASN A 192 11.97 -10.29 -13.46
N GLY A 193 11.60 -9.15 -12.87
CA GLY A 193 12.49 -8.01 -12.69
C GLY A 193 12.83 -7.28 -13.98
N ASP A 194 13.81 -6.38 -13.91
CA ASP A 194 14.43 -5.75 -15.09
C ASP A 194 15.31 -6.80 -15.80
N SER A 195 14.73 -7.60 -16.72
CA SER A 195 15.48 -8.51 -17.61
C SER A 195 16.14 -7.71 -18.71
#